data_00e9b86c016e023874b58339bca71001
#
_entry.id   00e9b86c016e023874b58339bca71001
#
_cell.length_a   1.000
_cell.length_b   1.000
_cell.length_c   1.000
_cell.angle_alpha   90.00
_cell.angle_beta   90.00
_cell.angle_gamma   90.00
#
_symmetry.space_group_name_H-M   'P 1'
#
loop_
_entity.id
_entity.type
_entity.pdbx_description
1 polymer ?
#
loop_
_entity_poly.entity_id
_entity_poly.type
_entity_poly.pdbx_seq_one_letter_code
_entity_poly.pdbx_strand_id
1 'polypeptide(L)'
;MDLTQIPVGVAPPYDIHAVIEIPQGGIPVKYELDKKSGALFVDRFLHTAMYYPGNYGFIPQTLAADGDPVDVVVVGQVPVVPGVVIRCRPIGVIMMEDEAGGDEKIVAVPHDKLHPFYTGVQSYKDLPKILTEQIAHFFEHYKDLEKGKWVTISHWEGPEEAAQMIRDGIARVQGVEVAPRGRKSKEPLHRPARRATDRAAKSAKKK
;
A
#
# COMPACT_ATOMS: atom_id res chain seq x y z
N MET A 1 -10.24 -6.28 -18.74
CA MET A 1 -10.90 -6.91 -17.54
C MET A 1 -12.04 -5.99 -17.12
N ASP A 2 -13.24 -6.53 -16.86
CA ASP A 2 -14.34 -5.70 -16.32
C ASP A 2 -14.29 -5.72 -14.79
N LEU A 3 -13.76 -4.66 -14.19
CA LEU A 3 -13.62 -4.54 -12.74
C LEU A 3 -14.96 -4.47 -12.01
N THR A 4 -16.03 -4.08 -12.69
CA THR A 4 -17.36 -4.00 -12.08
C THR A 4 -17.93 -5.39 -11.72
N GLN A 5 -17.45 -6.43 -12.39
CA GLN A 5 -17.83 -7.82 -12.16
C GLN A 5 -16.97 -8.53 -11.09
N ILE A 6 -15.90 -7.89 -10.61
CA ILE A 6 -15.03 -8.48 -9.60
C ILE A 6 -15.52 -8.03 -8.23
N PRO A 7 -16.03 -8.93 -7.38
CA PRO A 7 -16.49 -8.55 -6.05
C PRO A 7 -15.32 -8.20 -5.13
N VAL A 8 -15.57 -7.42 -4.09
CA VAL A 8 -14.59 -7.06 -3.04
C VAL A 8 -13.90 -8.30 -2.45
N GLY A 9 -14.62 -9.40 -2.36
CA GLY A 9 -14.14 -10.65 -1.78
C GLY A 9 -15.26 -11.66 -1.58
N VAL A 10 -14.93 -12.77 -0.95
CA VAL A 10 -15.89 -13.84 -0.60
C VAL A 10 -16.63 -13.51 0.69
N ALA A 11 -15.93 -12.95 1.68
CA ALA A 11 -16.47 -12.51 2.97
C ALA A 11 -15.71 -11.27 3.47
N PRO A 12 -15.83 -10.11 2.76
CA PRO A 12 -15.16 -8.90 3.19
C PRO A 12 -15.68 -8.43 4.58
N PRO A 13 -14.83 -7.80 5.37
CA PRO A 13 -13.49 -7.32 5.07
C PRO A 13 -12.36 -8.34 5.34
N TYR A 14 -12.65 -9.54 5.83
CA TYR A 14 -11.63 -10.49 6.28
C TYR A 14 -11.19 -11.50 5.20
N ASP A 15 -11.92 -11.59 4.11
CA ASP A 15 -11.67 -12.46 2.96
C ASP A 15 -11.97 -11.68 1.70
N ILE A 16 -10.93 -11.10 1.13
CA ILE A 16 -10.98 -10.12 0.05
C ILE A 16 -10.34 -10.62 -1.23
N HIS A 17 -10.63 -9.93 -2.31
CA HIS A 17 -9.90 -10.04 -3.57
C HIS A 17 -8.94 -8.86 -3.70
N ALA A 18 -7.77 -9.12 -4.26
CA ALA A 18 -6.82 -8.10 -4.69
C ALA A 18 -6.56 -8.26 -6.19
N VAL A 19 -6.65 -7.18 -6.93
CA VAL A 19 -6.22 -7.10 -8.33
C VAL A 19 -4.77 -6.65 -8.31
N ILE A 20 -3.86 -7.49 -8.81
CA ILE A 20 -2.42 -7.20 -8.75
C ILE A 20 -1.99 -6.45 -9.99
N GLU A 21 -1.34 -5.32 -9.79
CA GLU A 21 -0.78 -4.48 -10.85
C GLU A 21 0.73 -4.68 -10.97
N ILE A 22 1.43 -4.86 -9.84
CA ILE A 22 2.88 -4.94 -9.79
C ILE A 22 3.28 -6.22 -9.03
N PRO A 23 4.02 -7.14 -9.66
CA PRO A 23 4.43 -8.37 -9.01
C PRO A 23 5.51 -8.12 -7.95
N GLN A 24 5.56 -8.96 -6.94
CA GLN A 24 6.68 -9.00 -5.99
C GLN A 24 8.02 -9.15 -6.72
N GLY A 25 9.05 -8.42 -6.31
CA GLY A 25 10.35 -8.41 -6.97
C GLY A 25 10.33 -7.80 -8.36
N GLY A 26 9.21 -7.18 -8.76
CA GLY A 26 9.09 -6.49 -10.05
C GLY A 26 10.09 -5.35 -10.16
N ILE A 27 10.61 -5.14 -11.37
CA ILE A 27 11.46 -4.00 -11.71
C ILE A 27 10.72 -2.69 -11.35
N PRO A 28 11.43 -1.59 -11.12
CA PRO A 28 10.84 -0.34 -10.64
C PRO A 28 10.03 0.40 -11.72
N VAL A 29 8.98 -0.25 -12.20
CA VAL A 29 7.97 0.29 -13.07
C VAL A 29 6.63 0.26 -12.35
N LYS A 30 5.97 1.42 -12.22
CA LYS A 30 4.62 1.47 -11.71
C LYS A 30 3.66 1.19 -12.86
N TYR A 31 2.85 0.17 -12.70
CA TYR A 31 1.72 -0.13 -13.57
C TYR A 31 0.43 0.28 -12.88
N GLU A 32 -0.56 0.64 -13.68
CA GLU A 32 -1.88 1.02 -13.22
C GLU A 32 -2.95 0.46 -14.16
N LEU A 33 -3.95 -0.17 -13.58
CA LEU A 33 -5.06 -0.73 -14.35
C LEU A 33 -6.09 0.35 -14.63
N ASP A 34 -6.24 0.74 -15.91
CA ASP A 34 -7.30 1.66 -16.31
C ASP A 34 -8.67 1.03 -16.12
N LYS A 35 -9.48 1.61 -15.25
CA LYS A 35 -10.77 1.10 -14.82
C LYS A 35 -11.81 1.04 -15.96
N LYS A 36 -11.62 1.83 -17.02
CA LYS A 36 -12.54 1.90 -18.17
C LYS A 36 -12.23 0.84 -19.21
N SER A 37 -10.98 0.73 -19.62
CA SER A 37 -10.56 -0.21 -20.65
C SER A 37 -10.21 -1.59 -20.10
N GLY A 38 -9.93 -1.69 -18.78
CA GLY A 38 -9.42 -2.89 -18.15
C GLY A 38 -8.01 -3.29 -18.61
N ALA A 39 -7.30 -2.37 -19.25
CA ALA A 39 -5.92 -2.57 -19.68
C ALA A 39 -4.93 -2.06 -18.64
N LEU A 40 -3.80 -2.73 -18.54
CA LEU A 40 -2.70 -2.33 -17.67
C LEU A 40 -1.81 -1.33 -18.43
N PHE A 41 -1.64 -0.15 -17.86
CA PHE A 41 -0.79 0.90 -18.41
C PHE A 41 0.49 1.04 -17.58
N VAL A 42 1.56 1.49 -18.22
CA VAL A 42 2.71 2.02 -17.51
C VAL A 42 2.38 3.42 -17.05
N ASP A 43 2.24 3.62 -15.73
CA ASP A 43 2.08 4.95 -15.15
C ASP A 43 3.41 5.71 -15.22
N ARG A 44 4.47 5.15 -14.64
CA ARG A 44 5.81 5.73 -14.69
C ARG A 44 6.91 4.72 -14.39
N PHE A 45 8.14 5.10 -14.78
CA PHE A 45 9.35 4.42 -14.32
C PHE A 45 9.78 5.06 -13.01
N LEU A 46 9.88 4.26 -11.94
CA LEU A 46 10.40 4.72 -10.66
C LEU A 46 11.90 4.96 -10.77
N HIS A 47 12.40 6.00 -10.12
CA HIS A 47 13.82 6.32 -10.15
C HIS A 47 14.63 5.53 -9.11
N THR A 48 13.98 4.71 -8.28
CA THR A 48 14.63 3.84 -7.31
C THR A 48 15.23 2.59 -7.96
N ALA A 49 16.25 2.01 -7.32
CA ALA A 49 16.77 0.68 -7.67
C ALA A 49 16.14 -0.45 -6.82
N MET A 50 15.17 -0.13 -5.95
CA MET A 50 14.50 -1.10 -5.09
C MET A 50 13.41 -1.86 -5.85
N TYR A 51 13.10 -3.07 -5.37
CA TYR A 51 12.02 -3.91 -5.88
C TYR A 51 10.81 -3.87 -4.95
N TYR A 52 9.62 -4.07 -5.50
CA TYR A 52 8.40 -4.18 -4.69
C TYR A 52 8.49 -5.37 -3.72
N PRO A 53 8.24 -5.15 -2.42
CA PRO A 53 8.44 -6.18 -1.39
C PRO A 53 7.31 -7.22 -1.31
N GLY A 54 6.23 -7.02 -2.05
CA GLY A 54 5.07 -7.89 -2.15
C GLY A 54 4.36 -7.68 -3.48
N ASN A 55 3.36 -8.50 -3.76
CA ASN A 55 2.49 -8.30 -4.91
C ASN A 55 1.57 -7.10 -4.62
N TYR A 56 1.76 -6.01 -5.35
CA TYR A 56 1.06 -4.74 -5.11
C TYR A 56 -0.10 -4.56 -6.07
N GLY A 57 -1.18 -4.00 -5.58
CA GLY A 57 -2.37 -3.70 -6.34
C GLY A 57 -3.46 -3.10 -5.46
N PHE A 58 -4.71 -3.33 -5.78
CA PHE A 58 -5.84 -2.71 -5.10
C PHE A 58 -6.98 -3.71 -4.83
N ILE A 59 -7.89 -3.32 -3.92
CA ILE A 59 -9.10 -4.06 -3.59
C ILE A 59 -10.23 -3.54 -4.49
N PRO A 60 -10.83 -4.36 -5.36
CA PRO A 60 -11.91 -3.92 -6.24
C PRO A 60 -13.14 -3.49 -5.46
N GLN A 61 -13.98 -2.62 -6.05
CA GLN A 61 -15.21 -2.09 -5.44
C GLN A 61 -14.99 -1.43 -4.07
N THR A 62 -13.82 -0.79 -3.89
CA THR A 62 -13.50 0.06 -2.74
C THR A 62 -13.06 1.43 -3.21
N LEU A 63 -13.14 2.44 -2.32
CA LEU A 63 -12.67 3.79 -2.56
C LEU A 63 -11.96 4.31 -1.31
N ALA A 64 -10.70 4.72 -1.44
CA ALA A 64 -9.94 5.39 -0.40
C ALA A 64 -10.33 6.88 -0.30
N ALA A 65 -9.71 7.62 0.60
CA ALA A 65 -10.05 9.02 0.82
C ALA A 65 -9.58 9.95 -0.32
N ASP A 66 -8.58 9.56 -1.07
CA ASP A 66 -8.03 10.25 -2.24
C ASP A 66 -8.85 10.04 -3.52
N GLY A 67 -9.82 9.12 -3.52
CA GLY A 67 -10.67 8.82 -4.66
C GLY A 67 -10.23 7.62 -5.49
N ASP A 68 -9.13 6.97 -5.14
CA ASP A 68 -8.66 5.72 -5.74
C ASP A 68 -9.11 4.48 -4.95
N PRO A 69 -9.12 3.28 -5.52
CA PRO A 69 -9.37 2.06 -4.78
C PRO A 69 -8.38 1.88 -3.62
N VAL A 70 -8.80 1.18 -2.58
CA VAL A 70 -7.92 0.87 -1.44
C VAL A 70 -6.76 0.01 -1.87
N ASP A 71 -5.55 0.50 -1.68
CA ASP A 71 -4.29 -0.18 -2.01
C ASP A 71 -4.02 -1.38 -1.11
N VAL A 72 -3.41 -2.42 -1.68
CA VAL A 72 -3.02 -3.62 -0.96
C VAL A 72 -1.67 -4.17 -1.38
N VAL A 73 -0.88 -4.58 -0.40
CA VAL A 73 0.36 -5.36 -0.57
C VAL A 73 0.07 -6.79 -0.13
N VAL A 74 0.04 -7.71 -1.07
CA VAL A 74 -0.09 -9.14 -0.77
C VAL A 74 1.29 -9.75 -0.61
N VAL A 75 1.63 -10.05 0.63
CA VAL A 75 2.89 -10.73 0.98
C VAL A 75 2.84 -12.16 0.46
N GLY A 76 3.81 -12.53 -0.34
CA GLY A 76 3.89 -13.85 -0.96
C GLY A 76 5.31 -14.39 -0.98
N GLN A 77 5.47 -15.66 -1.33
CA GLN A 77 6.77 -16.27 -1.59
C GLN A 77 7.20 -16.11 -3.05
N VAL A 78 6.24 -15.86 -3.93
CA VAL A 78 6.45 -15.78 -5.37
C VAL A 78 5.66 -14.62 -5.97
N PRO A 79 6.15 -14.02 -7.07
CA PRO A 79 5.37 -13.06 -7.83
C PRO A 79 4.17 -13.73 -8.52
N VAL A 80 3.10 -12.98 -8.67
CA VAL A 80 1.97 -13.36 -9.52
C VAL A 80 1.91 -12.46 -10.75
N VAL A 81 1.29 -12.94 -11.82
CA VAL A 81 1.20 -12.18 -13.08
C VAL A 81 0.35 -10.92 -12.88
N PRO A 82 0.77 -9.74 -13.38
CA PRO A 82 -0.05 -8.53 -13.36
C PRO A 82 -1.41 -8.74 -14.03
N GLY A 83 -2.44 -8.11 -13.47
CA GLY A 83 -3.82 -8.25 -13.91
C GLY A 83 -4.58 -9.45 -13.33
N VAL A 84 -3.95 -10.31 -12.53
CA VAL A 84 -4.67 -11.42 -11.87
C VAL A 84 -5.41 -10.93 -10.63
N VAL A 85 -6.47 -11.66 -10.29
CA VAL A 85 -7.19 -11.51 -9.02
C VAL A 85 -6.72 -12.61 -8.08
N ILE A 86 -6.25 -12.22 -6.90
CA ILE A 86 -5.86 -13.14 -5.85
C ILE A 86 -6.80 -12.99 -4.64
N ARG A 87 -7.31 -14.09 -4.14
CA ARG A 87 -8.05 -14.11 -2.87
C ARG A 87 -7.06 -14.06 -1.72
N CYS A 88 -7.26 -13.13 -0.79
CA CYS A 88 -6.33 -12.91 0.29
C CYS A 88 -7.04 -12.51 1.60
N ARG A 89 -6.30 -12.56 2.68
CA ARG A 89 -6.73 -12.22 4.03
C ARG A 89 -5.89 -11.07 4.55
N PRO A 90 -6.51 -9.91 4.91
CA PRO A 90 -5.83 -8.79 5.53
C PRO A 90 -5.24 -9.19 6.89
N ILE A 91 -4.01 -8.75 7.14
CA ILE A 91 -3.28 -9.01 8.38
C ILE A 91 -2.81 -7.73 9.08
N GLY A 92 -3.03 -6.59 8.46
CA GLY A 92 -2.69 -5.29 9.01
C GLY A 92 -2.70 -4.20 7.94
N VAL A 93 -2.27 -3.03 8.34
CA VAL A 93 -2.15 -1.85 7.49
C VAL A 93 -0.92 -1.04 7.88
N ILE A 94 -0.20 -0.53 6.90
CA ILE A 94 0.86 0.46 7.09
C ILE A 94 0.27 1.86 6.91
N MET A 95 0.36 2.66 7.97
CA MET A 95 -0.14 4.02 8.01
C MET A 95 0.93 4.96 7.51
N MET A 96 0.68 5.61 6.39
CA MET A 96 1.65 6.49 5.75
C MET A 96 0.97 7.72 5.14
N GLU A 97 1.77 8.74 4.88
CA GLU A 97 1.38 9.98 4.22
C GLU A 97 2.38 10.32 3.12
N ASP A 98 1.91 10.93 2.08
CA ASP A 98 2.72 11.50 1.01
C ASP A 98 2.34 12.96 0.72
N GLU A 99 2.82 13.53 -0.37
CA GLU A 99 2.55 14.91 -0.77
C GLU A 99 1.06 15.19 -1.06
N ALA A 100 0.25 14.15 -1.33
CA ALA A 100 -1.19 14.24 -1.58
C ALA A 100 -2.04 14.02 -0.32
N GLY A 101 -1.46 13.46 0.73
CA GLY A 101 -2.15 13.20 2.00
C GLY A 101 -1.95 11.78 2.54
N GLY A 102 -2.99 11.22 3.17
CA GLY A 102 -2.96 9.84 3.65
C GLY A 102 -2.90 8.85 2.48
N ASP A 103 -1.99 7.91 2.55
CA ASP A 103 -1.70 6.94 1.48
C ASP A 103 -1.47 5.54 2.09
N GLU A 104 -2.41 5.09 2.92
CA GLU A 104 -2.30 3.85 3.69
C GLU A 104 -2.34 2.62 2.78
N LYS A 105 -1.60 1.58 3.14
CA LYS A 105 -1.57 0.31 2.39
C LYS A 105 -2.02 -0.85 3.26
N ILE A 106 -3.09 -1.52 2.85
CA ILE A 106 -3.48 -2.80 3.46
C ILE A 106 -2.37 -3.81 3.21
N VAL A 107 -2.03 -4.58 4.23
CA VAL A 107 -1.10 -5.71 4.10
C VAL A 107 -1.89 -6.99 4.28
N ALA A 108 -1.77 -7.89 3.31
CA ALA A 108 -2.51 -9.14 3.27
C ALA A 108 -1.61 -10.33 2.96
N VAL A 109 -2.08 -11.52 3.21
CA VAL A 109 -1.48 -12.79 2.79
C VAL A 109 -2.46 -13.56 1.91
N PRO A 110 -2.00 -14.45 1.01
CA PRO A 110 -2.88 -15.32 0.25
C PRO A 110 -3.81 -16.09 1.20
N HIS A 111 -5.08 -16.25 0.80
CA HIS A 111 -6.04 -17.00 1.58
C HIS A 111 -5.59 -18.47 1.73
N ASP A 112 -5.82 -19.06 2.90
CA ASP A 112 -5.34 -20.40 3.28
C ASP A 112 -5.70 -21.50 2.26
N LYS A 113 -6.87 -21.39 1.59
CA LYS A 113 -7.28 -22.31 0.53
C LYS A 113 -6.41 -22.21 -0.74
N LEU A 114 -5.76 -21.08 -0.98
CA LEU A 114 -4.83 -20.89 -2.09
C LEU A 114 -3.41 -21.28 -1.70
N HIS A 115 -3.01 -20.88 -0.50
CA HIS A 115 -1.64 -21.09 -0.03
C HIS A 115 -1.59 -21.30 1.48
N PRO A 116 -1.59 -22.55 1.96
CA PRO A 116 -1.64 -22.85 3.39
C PRO A 116 -0.39 -22.44 4.19
N PHE A 117 0.67 -21.99 3.50
CA PHE A 117 1.90 -21.51 4.14
C PHE A 117 1.66 -20.38 5.14
N TYR A 118 0.63 -19.55 4.92
CA TYR A 118 0.32 -18.40 5.76
C TYR A 118 -0.80 -18.63 6.77
N THR A 119 -1.27 -19.86 6.97
CA THR A 119 -2.39 -20.18 7.88
C THR A 119 -2.11 -19.72 9.33
N GLY A 120 -0.86 -19.78 9.79
CA GLY A 120 -0.46 -19.30 11.10
C GLY A 120 -0.30 -17.78 11.25
N VAL A 121 -0.31 -17.03 10.13
CA VAL A 121 -0.12 -15.58 10.15
C VAL A 121 -1.47 -14.90 10.30
N GLN A 122 -1.80 -14.39 11.48
CA GLN A 122 -3.07 -13.71 11.76
C GLN A 122 -2.93 -12.18 11.81
N SER A 123 -1.71 -11.70 11.99
CA SER A 123 -1.36 -10.28 12.07
C SER A 123 -0.03 -10.03 11.37
N TYR A 124 0.22 -8.80 10.93
CA TYR A 124 1.53 -8.40 10.43
C TYR A 124 2.67 -8.69 11.43
N LYS A 125 2.36 -8.78 12.74
CA LYS A 125 3.32 -9.10 13.80
C LYS A 125 3.82 -10.55 13.75
N ASP A 126 3.09 -11.43 13.08
CA ASP A 126 3.47 -12.82 12.91
C ASP A 126 4.41 -13.03 11.71
N LEU A 127 4.59 -11.99 10.89
CA LEU A 127 5.60 -11.99 9.84
C LEU A 127 7.01 -11.83 10.42
N PRO A 128 8.03 -12.37 9.75
CA PRO A 128 9.42 -12.05 10.10
C PRO A 128 9.63 -10.54 10.15
N LYS A 129 10.23 -10.04 11.23
CA LYS A 129 10.44 -8.61 11.44
C LYS A 129 11.17 -7.94 10.27
N ILE A 130 12.16 -8.61 9.70
CA ILE A 130 12.89 -8.09 8.53
C ILE A 130 11.98 -7.84 7.33
N LEU A 131 10.92 -8.63 7.15
CA LEU A 131 9.99 -8.45 6.03
C LEU A 131 9.12 -7.21 6.23
N THR A 132 8.61 -6.97 7.44
CA THR A 132 7.86 -5.74 7.75
C THR A 132 8.75 -4.50 7.66
N GLU A 133 10.02 -4.60 8.04
CA GLU A 133 11.02 -3.54 7.87
C GLU A 133 11.32 -3.28 6.38
N GLN A 134 11.42 -4.32 5.55
CA GLN A 134 11.61 -4.17 4.09
C GLN A 134 10.41 -3.49 3.43
N ILE A 135 9.19 -3.86 3.81
CA ILE A 135 7.97 -3.22 3.31
C ILE A 135 7.96 -1.73 3.68
N ALA A 136 8.21 -1.41 4.94
CA ALA A 136 8.25 -0.03 5.40
C ALA A 136 9.36 0.76 4.67
N HIS A 137 10.58 0.23 4.62
CA HIS A 137 11.71 0.87 3.96
C HIS A 137 11.44 1.14 2.47
N PHE A 138 10.83 0.20 1.76
CA PHE A 138 10.48 0.40 0.36
C PHE A 138 9.53 1.60 0.19
N PHE A 139 8.41 1.62 0.91
CA PHE A 139 7.44 2.70 0.76
C PHE A 139 7.95 4.05 1.28
N GLU A 140 8.83 4.07 2.27
CA GLU A 140 9.42 5.31 2.76
C GLU A 140 10.39 5.95 1.75
N HIS A 141 11.07 5.14 0.93
CA HIS A 141 12.18 5.59 0.11
C HIS A 141 11.98 5.48 -1.41
N TYR A 142 10.93 4.81 -1.90
CA TYR A 142 10.78 4.56 -3.34
C TYR A 142 10.56 5.83 -4.18
N LYS A 143 10.13 6.94 -3.55
CA LYS A 143 9.96 8.26 -4.18
C LYS A 143 11.12 9.24 -3.93
N ASP A 144 12.17 8.88 -3.17
CA ASP A 144 13.24 9.82 -2.73
C ASP A 144 13.95 10.54 -3.87
N LEU A 145 14.07 9.92 -5.03
CA LEU A 145 14.71 10.50 -6.21
C LEU A 145 13.71 11.24 -7.13
N GLU A 146 12.44 11.23 -6.81
CA GLU A 146 11.41 11.98 -7.55
C GLU A 146 11.29 13.41 -6.98
N LYS A 147 11.40 14.40 -7.86
CA LYS A 147 11.40 15.81 -7.44
C LYS A 147 10.07 16.22 -6.80
N GLY A 148 10.15 16.71 -5.56
CA GLY A 148 8.99 17.24 -4.83
C GLY A 148 8.12 16.15 -4.20
N LYS A 149 8.50 14.89 -4.32
CA LYS A 149 7.79 13.77 -3.70
C LYS A 149 8.46 13.33 -2.40
N TRP A 150 7.66 12.85 -1.49
CA TRP A 150 8.11 12.31 -0.21
C TRP A 150 7.07 11.31 0.31
N VAL A 151 7.50 10.44 1.20
CA VAL A 151 6.63 9.55 1.96
C VAL A 151 7.11 9.55 3.41
N THR A 152 6.18 9.49 4.34
CA THR A 152 6.46 9.29 5.76
C THR A 152 5.59 8.16 6.30
N ILE A 153 6.22 7.17 6.92
CA ILE A 153 5.51 6.10 7.61
C ILE A 153 5.35 6.47 9.07
N SER A 154 4.11 6.52 9.54
CA SER A 154 3.81 6.82 10.92
C SER A 154 3.87 5.56 11.80
N HIS A 155 3.16 4.49 11.45
CA HIS A 155 3.12 3.25 12.23
C HIS A 155 2.38 2.14 11.48
N TRP A 156 2.37 0.96 12.07
CA TRP A 156 1.57 -0.17 11.66
C TRP A 156 0.37 -0.35 12.57
N GLU A 157 -0.78 -0.74 11.98
CA GLU A 157 -1.97 -1.16 12.72
C GLU A 157 -2.36 -2.59 12.36
N GLY A 158 -3.18 -3.20 13.22
CA GLY A 158 -3.55 -4.62 13.11
C GLY A 158 -4.66 -4.92 12.10
N PRO A 159 -5.09 -6.19 12.04
CA PRO A 159 -6.11 -6.63 11.08
C PRO A 159 -7.47 -5.95 11.26
N GLU A 160 -7.85 -5.55 12.47
CA GLU A 160 -9.13 -4.87 12.72
C GLU A 160 -9.15 -3.47 12.12
N GLU A 161 -8.03 -2.73 12.17
CA GLU A 161 -7.92 -1.43 11.51
C GLU A 161 -7.97 -1.59 9.98
N ALA A 162 -7.26 -2.59 9.45
CA ALA A 162 -7.33 -2.95 8.03
C ALA A 162 -8.78 -3.29 7.61
N ALA A 163 -9.47 -4.10 8.41
CA ALA A 163 -10.86 -4.47 8.19
C ALA A 163 -11.79 -3.24 8.19
N GLN A 164 -11.57 -2.30 9.11
CA GLN A 164 -12.35 -1.07 9.15
C GLN A 164 -12.10 -0.19 7.92
N MET A 165 -10.85 -0.07 7.46
CA MET A 165 -10.55 0.70 6.24
C MET A 165 -11.22 0.11 5.00
N ILE A 166 -11.25 -1.22 4.90
CA ILE A 166 -11.95 -1.91 3.82
C ILE A 166 -13.46 -1.63 3.88
N ARG A 167 -14.09 -1.70 5.08
CA ARG A 167 -15.50 -1.34 5.26
C ARG A 167 -15.79 0.09 4.83
N ASP A 168 -14.93 1.03 5.23
CA ASP A 168 -15.05 2.43 4.86
C ASP A 168 -14.93 2.63 3.34
N GLY A 169 -13.99 1.91 2.71
CA GLY A 169 -13.82 1.93 1.26
C GLY A 169 -15.06 1.39 0.50
N ILE A 170 -15.65 0.31 0.99
CA ILE A 170 -16.91 -0.24 0.46
C ILE A 170 -18.05 0.78 0.62
N ALA A 171 -18.17 1.38 1.79
CA ALA A 171 -19.22 2.36 2.09
C ALA A 171 -19.13 3.60 1.17
N ARG A 172 -17.93 4.10 0.89
CA ARG A 172 -17.72 5.23 -0.03
C ARG A 172 -18.17 4.91 -1.46
N VAL A 173 -17.92 3.71 -1.97
CA VAL A 173 -18.43 3.28 -3.29
C VAL A 173 -19.95 3.30 -3.32
N GLN A 174 -20.61 3.01 -2.20
CA GLN A 174 -22.07 3.03 -2.06
C GLN A 174 -22.63 4.45 -1.82
N GLY A 175 -21.78 5.49 -1.82
CA GLY A 175 -22.18 6.87 -1.59
C GLY A 175 -22.45 7.20 -0.12
N VAL A 176 -22.03 6.34 0.81
CA VAL A 176 -22.14 6.60 2.26
C VAL A 176 -20.99 7.50 2.70
N GLU A 177 -21.32 8.60 3.36
CA GLU A 177 -20.33 9.50 3.92
C GLU A 177 -19.61 8.81 5.09
N VAL A 178 -18.30 8.73 4.99
CA VAL A 178 -17.41 8.15 6.01
C VAL A 178 -16.66 9.28 6.69
N ALA A 179 -16.84 9.42 8.01
CA ALA A 179 -16.15 10.44 8.78
C ALA A 179 -14.63 10.32 8.65
N PRO A 180 -13.90 11.45 8.55
CA PRO A 180 -12.45 11.44 8.55
C PRO A 180 -11.93 10.76 9.82
N ARG A 181 -10.98 9.86 9.67
CA ARG A 181 -10.34 9.21 10.81
C ARG A 181 -9.50 10.20 11.57
N GLY A 182 -9.73 10.29 12.89
CA GLY A 182 -8.87 11.08 13.76
C GLY A 182 -7.43 10.55 13.72
N ARG A 183 -6.49 11.42 13.36
CA ARG A 183 -5.06 11.09 13.38
C ARG A 183 -4.65 10.70 14.79
N LYS A 184 -4.32 9.43 15.00
CA LYS A 184 -3.58 9.02 16.20
C LYS A 184 -2.14 9.50 16.01
N SER A 185 -1.73 10.57 16.69
CA SER A 185 -0.35 11.05 16.66
C SER A 185 0.57 10.03 17.36
N LYS A 186 1.10 9.09 16.60
CA LYS A 186 2.25 8.28 17.03
C LYS A 186 3.49 8.85 16.37
N GLU A 187 4.62 8.89 17.07
CA GLU A 187 5.89 9.32 16.46
C GLU A 187 6.22 8.45 15.24
N PRO A 188 6.72 9.05 14.15
CA PRO A 188 7.11 8.31 12.95
C PRO A 188 8.15 7.23 13.29
N LEU A 189 8.07 6.08 12.61
CA LEU A 189 8.94 4.92 12.81
C LEU A 189 10.43 5.24 12.58
N HIS A 190 10.70 6.19 11.66
CA HIS A 190 12.03 6.75 11.42
C HIS A 190 11.92 8.27 11.35
N ARG A 191 12.77 8.98 12.10
CA ARG A 191 13.01 10.39 11.83
C ARG A 191 13.84 10.48 10.55
N PRO A 192 13.37 11.15 9.49
CA PRO A 192 14.24 11.40 8.34
C PRO A 192 15.50 12.11 8.81
N ALA A 193 16.66 11.58 8.44
CA ALA A 193 17.93 12.24 8.72
C ALA A 193 17.86 13.64 8.10
N ARG A 194 17.88 14.70 8.94
CA ARG A 194 17.88 16.08 8.47
C ARG A 194 19.01 16.23 7.46
N ARG A 195 18.68 16.40 6.19
CA ARG A 195 19.69 16.73 5.17
C ARG A 195 20.42 17.99 5.62
N ALA A 196 21.73 17.89 5.78
CA ALA A 196 22.62 18.97 6.22
C ALA A 196 22.86 20.02 5.10
N THR A 197 21.82 20.39 4.35
CA THR A 197 21.92 21.33 3.22
C THR A 197 21.56 22.78 3.55
N ASP A 198 21.07 23.07 4.78
CA ASP A 198 20.71 24.46 5.12
C ASP A 198 21.77 25.24 5.90
N ARG A 199 22.99 24.70 6.08
CA ARG A 199 24.05 25.43 6.79
C ARG A 199 24.97 26.28 5.92
N ALA A 200 24.94 26.08 4.60
CA ALA A 200 25.84 26.81 3.69
C ALA A 200 25.30 28.18 3.21
N ALA A 201 23.99 28.43 3.33
CA ALA A 201 23.39 29.66 2.80
C ALA A 201 23.42 30.87 3.76
N LYS A 202 23.78 30.68 5.03
CA LYS A 202 23.85 31.80 6.00
C LYS A 202 25.27 32.41 6.24
N SER A 203 26.32 31.82 5.66
CA SER A 203 27.70 32.33 5.81
C SER A 203 28.16 33.28 4.70
N ALA A 204 27.40 33.41 3.61
CA ALA A 204 27.80 34.24 2.45
C ALA A 204 27.22 35.66 2.43
N LYS A 205 26.51 36.10 3.48
CA LYS A 205 25.94 37.46 3.58
C LYS A 205 26.57 38.34 4.68
N LYS A 206 27.80 38.05 5.10
CA LYS A 206 28.58 38.94 5.97
C LYS A 206 30.05 38.96 5.50
N LYS A 207 30.29 39.60 4.39
CA LYS A 207 31.54 40.28 4.04
C LYS A 207 31.22 41.35 3.02
#